data_a110b9c5cd9293af33f3683a9dc951ef
#
_entry.id   a110b9c5cd9293af33f3683a9dc951ef
#
_cell.length_a   1.000
_cell.length_b   1.000
_cell.length_c   1.000
_cell.angle_alpha   90.00
_cell.angle_beta   90.00
_cell.angle_gamma   90.00
#
_symmetry.space_group_name_H-M   'P 1'
#
loop_
_entity.id
_entity.type
_entity.pdbx_description
1 polymer ?
#
loop_
_entity_poly.entity_id
_entity_poly.type
_entity_poly.pdbx_seq_one_letter_code
_entity_poly.pdbx_strand_id
1 'polypeptide(L)'
;MKIGTVYRASSQKEKQNPSLLEVDGCPNFFYHTFMQGKSKILFQRGVHAIGKVTLADGTSRTPAIILSSSPHMYGSKTTPWEDIYDPDFGRVRYYGDNKSCQTRPETRLGNKVLLEAFHNHSSPIKSDKLNKAVPVLFFERVPYNGSLKGYLKFQGYGVIESVELVTQYDVKTQDGYFSNYVFDMCVFSLKDDNENFLWDWINARRDASLSNEETLKYAPSAWRQWIHNGDLSKVRRHVYTSEIVKTSDQEPIAGSKEEKTLNSIYSFFSDHDKHYFELFAMRIAQEVFESTGANFQTGWVTQKAGDGGIDFVARSDIGSGLAKIKTVLIGQAKCENPGVPTNGVSIARTVSRLKRGWLGVYVTTSYFTTAVQKEVLDDQYPIMLINGLQIAKSTEAILYKEGISLDELLNDIKDRYHSTCKNRRPEEILFD
;
A
#
# COMPACT_ATOMS: atom_id res chain seq x y z
N MET A 1 -19.73 6.45 -5.95
CA MET A 1 -19.11 5.24 -6.54
C MET A 1 -18.08 4.70 -5.54
N LYS A 2 -18.07 3.36 -5.32
CA LYS A 2 -17.09 2.73 -4.41
C LYS A 2 -16.05 1.96 -5.20
N ILE A 3 -14.79 2.01 -4.77
CA ILE A 3 -13.69 1.22 -5.35
C ILE A 3 -14.02 -0.27 -5.20
N GLY A 4 -13.76 -1.05 -6.24
CA GLY A 4 -14.08 -2.48 -6.29
C GLY A 4 -15.49 -2.80 -6.80
N THR A 5 -16.40 -1.83 -6.86
CA THR A 5 -17.76 -2.04 -7.38
C THR A 5 -17.76 -2.16 -8.90
N VAL A 6 -18.47 -3.17 -9.39
CA VAL A 6 -18.67 -3.40 -10.84
C VAL A 6 -19.93 -2.66 -11.31
N TYR A 7 -19.77 -1.81 -12.30
CA TYR A 7 -20.85 -1.02 -12.91
C TYR A 7 -21.23 -1.58 -14.27
N ARG A 8 -22.52 -1.58 -14.56
CA ARG A 8 -23.02 -1.92 -15.89
C ARG A 8 -22.94 -0.70 -16.81
N ALA A 9 -22.16 -0.81 -17.88
CA ALA A 9 -22.08 0.19 -18.94
C ALA A 9 -22.43 -0.48 -20.27
N SER A 10 -23.55 -0.12 -20.88
CA SER A 10 -24.00 -0.72 -22.13
C SER A 10 -24.34 0.32 -23.18
N SER A 11 -24.10 -0.01 -24.43
CA SER A 11 -24.54 0.76 -25.61
C SER A 11 -26.00 0.57 -25.98
N GLN A 12 -26.70 -0.44 -25.42
CA GLN A 12 -28.09 -0.70 -25.73
C GLN A 12 -29.04 0.28 -25.05
N LYS A 13 -30.08 0.74 -25.75
CA LYS A 13 -30.99 1.78 -25.27
C LYS A 13 -31.61 1.47 -23.90
N GLU A 14 -32.07 0.23 -23.69
CA GLU A 14 -32.67 -0.20 -22.42
C GLU A 14 -31.72 -0.08 -21.24
N LYS A 15 -30.45 -0.43 -21.47
CA LYS A 15 -29.40 -0.39 -20.44
C LYS A 15 -28.81 1.01 -20.22
N GLN A 16 -29.18 1.97 -21.07
CA GLN A 16 -28.83 3.39 -20.93
C GLN A 16 -29.99 4.23 -20.37
N ASN A 17 -31.00 3.63 -19.79
CA ASN A 17 -32.09 4.36 -19.16
C ASN A 17 -31.57 4.97 -17.83
N PRO A 18 -31.58 6.34 -17.70
CA PRO A 18 -31.10 6.99 -16.47
C PRO A 18 -32.07 6.81 -15.29
N SER A 19 -33.25 6.26 -15.49
CA SER A 19 -34.22 5.97 -14.41
C SER A 19 -33.99 4.60 -13.76
N LEU A 20 -33.14 3.74 -14.37
CA LEU A 20 -32.83 2.43 -13.82
C LEU A 20 -31.58 2.51 -12.93
N LEU A 21 -31.78 2.24 -11.65
CA LEU A 21 -30.69 2.25 -10.66
C LEU A 21 -29.71 1.10 -10.91
N GLU A 22 -30.22 -0.07 -11.27
CA GLU A 22 -29.46 -1.28 -11.53
C GLU A 22 -29.84 -1.91 -12.88
N VAL A 23 -28.88 -2.58 -13.48
CA VAL A 23 -29.04 -3.34 -14.72
C VAL A 23 -28.17 -4.60 -14.64
N ASP A 24 -28.75 -5.76 -14.98
CA ASP A 24 -28.07 -7.05 -14.93
C ASP A 24 -27.44 -7.37 -13.53
N GLY A 25 -28.05 -6.88 -12.43
CA GLY A 25 -27.56 -7.05 -11.06
C GLY A 25 -26.37 -6.17 -10.67
N CYS A 26 -26.04 -5.19 -11.49
CA CYS A 26 -24.98 -4.21 -11.21
C CYS A 26 -25.53 -2.79 -11.21
N PRO A 27 -24.97 -1.85 -10.44
CA PRO A 27 -25.29 -0.44 -10.52
C PRO A 27 -25.15 0.06 -11.96
N ASN A 28 -26.15 0.82 -12.41
CA ASN A 28 -26.19 1.36 -13.77
C ASN A 28 -25.29 2.60 -13.87
N PHE A 29 -24.18 2.48 -14.59
CA PHE A 29 -23.26 3.59 -14.77
C PHE A 29 -23.93 4.83 -15.36
N PHE A 30 -24.90 4.64 -16.27
CA PHE A 30 -25.59 5.77 -16.87
C PHE A 30 -26.50 6.49 -15.86
N TYR A 31 -27.14 5.80 -14.94
CA TYR A 31 -27.86 6.43 -13.83
C TYR A 31 -26.97 7.34 -13.01
N HIS A 32 -25.78 6.85 -12.61
CA HIS A 32 -24.84 7.61 -11.77
C HIS A 32 -24.18 8.79 -12.50
N THR A 33 -24.08 8.75 -13.82
CA THR A 33 -23.34 9.75 -14.61
C THR A 33 -24.25 10.64 -15.46
N PHE A 34 -25.56 10.42 -15.38
CA PHE A 34 -26.54 11.21 -16.13
C PHE A 34 -26.51 12.67 -15.71
N MET A 35 -26.54 13.54 -16.71
CA MET A 35 -26.73 14.98 -16.54
C MET A 35 -27.61 15.47 -17.67
N GLN A 36 -28.75 16.10 -17.31
CA GLN A 36 -29.70 16.62 -18.30
C GLN A 36 -29.03 17.65 -19.21
N GLY A 37 -29.30 17.58 -20.50
CA GLY A 37 -28.72 18.50 -21.49
C GLY A 37 -27.24 18.27 -21.82
N LYS A 38 -26.60 17.26 -21.25
CA LYS A 38 -25.20 16.93 -21.55
C LYS A 38 -25.08 15.58 -22.26
N SER A 39 -24.04 15.45 -23.09
CA SER A 39 -23.75 14.22 -23.81
C SER A 39 -23.50 13.06 -22.85
N LYS A 40 -23.90 11.84 -23.27
CA LYS A 40 -23.61 10.60 -22.55
C LYS A 40 -22.12 10.37 -22.43
N ILE A 41 -21.70 9.79 -21.31
CA ILE A 41 -20.32 9.38 -21.11
C ILE A 41 -20.21 7.93 -21.56
N LEU A 42 -19.34 7.68 -22.53
CA LEU A 42 -19.17 6.36 -23.16
C LEU A 42 -17.88 5.70 -22.69
N PHE A 43 -17.96 4.39 -22.43
CA PHE A 43 -16.82 3.56 -22.03
C PHE A 43 -16.21 2.72 -23.16
N GLN A 44 -16.38 3.13 -24.39
CA GLN A 44 -15.96 2.32 -25.54
C GLN A 44 -14.46 2.43 -25.87
N ARG A 45 -13.76 3.41 -25.30
CA ARG A 45 -12.33 3.69 -25.58
C ARG A 45 -11.50 3.50 -24.32
N GLY A 46 -10.24 3.07 -24.50
CA GLY A 46 -9.27 2.96 -23.39
C GLY A 46 -9.06 4.29 -22.66
N VAL A 47 -8.85 5.37 -23.41
CA VAL A 47 -8.72 6.75 -22.90
C VAL A 47 -9.86 7.59 -23.46
N HIS A 48 -10.67 8.17 -22.60
CA HIS A 48 -11.80 9.03 -22.98
C HIS A 48 -11.82 10.30 -22.14
N ALA A 49 -11.40 11.44 -22.74
CA ALA A 49 -11.61 12.74 -22.13
C ALA A 49 -13.08 13.16 -22.30
N ILE A 50 -13.73 13.55 -21.20
CA ILE A 50 -15.08 14.14 -21.25
C ILE A 50 -14.98 15.48 -21.96
N GLY A 51 -15.97 15.78 -22.80
CA GLY A 51 -15.98 16.97 -23.65
C GLY A 51 -15.68 18.26 -22.90
N LYS A 52 -14.78 19.09 -23.45
CA LYS A 52 -14.37 20.36 -22.87
C LYS A 52 -15.56 21.29 -22.65
N VAL A 53 -15.49 22.06 -21.58
CA VAL A 53 -16.48 23.08 -21.21
C VAL A 53 -15.79 24.44 -21.26
N THR A 54 -16.39 25.42 -21.95
CA THR A 54 -15.92 26.82 -21.98
C THR A 54 -16.55 27.56 -20.82
N LEU A 55 -15.74 28.14 -19.96
CA LEU A 55 -16.16 28.92 -18.79
C LEU A 55 -16.50 30.34 -19.15
N ALA A 56 -17.12 31.07 -18.23
CA ALA A 56 -17.54 32.47 -18.44
C ALA A 56 -16.36 33.41 -18.71
N ASP A 57 -15.17 33.11 -18.22
CA ASP A 57 -13.92 33.87 -18.46
C ASP A 57 -13.24 33.52 -19.80
N GLY A 58 -13.86 32.69 -20.65
CA GLY A 58 -13.34 32.26 -21.94
C GLY A 58 -12.30 31.13 -21.86
N THR A 59 -11.89 30.71 -20.67
CA THR A 59 -11.01 29.53 -20.50
C THR A 59 -11.77 28.25 -20.73
N SER A 60 -11.07 27.11 -20.88
CA SER A 60 -11.71 25.82 -21.08
C SER A 60 -11.24 24.80 -20.05
N ARG A 61 -12.17 23.95 -19.61
CA ARG A 61 -11.92 22.88 -18.66
C ARG A 61 -12.32 21.52 -19.23
N THR A 62 -11.46 20.52 -19.12
CA THR A 62 -11.82 19.11 -19.30
C THR A 62 -12.37 18.59 -17.96
N PRO A 63 -13.61 18.10 -17.88
CA PRO A 63 -14.20 17.68 -16.61
C PRO A 63 -13.47 16.50 -15.96
N ALA A 64 -13.16 15.45 -16.73
CA ALA A 64 -12.40 14.29 -16.30
C ALA A 64 -11.87 13.50 -17.51
N ILE A 65 -10.88 12.66 -17.28
CA ILE A 65 -10.46 11.59 -18.18
C ILE A 65 -10.91 10.27 -17.59
N ILE A 66 -11.60 9.46 -18.40
CA ILE A 66 -11.95 8.10 -18.04
C ILE A 66 -10.94 7.17 -18.70
N LEU A 67 -10.25 6.42 -17.88
CA LEU A 67 -9.29 5.41 -18.29
C LEU A 67 -9.91 4.03 -18.08
N SER A 68 -9.99 3.22 -19.13
CA SER A 68 -10.45 1.84 -19.02
C SER A 68 -9.48 0.88 -19.69
N SER A 69 -9.09 -0.15 -18.99
CA SER A 69 -8.26 -1.24 -19.48
C SER A 69 -9.07 -2.52 -19.65
N SER A 70 -8.50 -3.43 -20.44
CA SER A 70 -9.04 -4.77 -20.68
C SER A 70 -7.96 -5.82 -20.37
N PRO A 71 -7.71 -6.16 -19.10
CA PRO A 71 -6.64 -7.09 -18.71
C PRO A 71 -6.73 -8.45 -19.40
N HIS A 72 -7.96 -8.91 -19.71
CA HIS A 72 -8.19 -10.16 -20.44
C HIS A 72 -7.65 -10.17 -21.87
N MET A 73 -7.20 -9.01 -22.40
CA MET A 73 -6.54 -8.89 -23.71
C MET A 73 -5.00 -9.01 -23.61
N TYR A 74 -4.46 -9.07 -22.39
CA TYR A 74 -3.03 -9.26 -22.19
C TYR A 74 -2.48 -10.47 -22.94
N GLY A 75 -1.30 -10.29 -23.52
CA GLY A 75 -0.64 -11.32 -24.33
C GLY A 75 -1.29 -11.59 -25.70
N SER A 76 -2.37 -10.90 -26.05
CA SER A 76 -2.94 -10.97 -27.40
C SER A 76 -2.08 -10.23 -28.41
N LYS A 77 -2.22 -10.57 -29.72
CA LYS A 77 -1.54 -9.86 -30.81
C LYS A 77 -1.81 -8.35 -30.86
N THR A 78 -2.85 -7.88 -30.17
CA THR A 78 -3.24 -6.47 -30.16
C THR A 78 -2.92 -5.74 -28.86
N THR A 79 -2.60 -6.47 -27.80
CA THR A 79 -2.30 -5.93 -26.47
C THR A 79 -1.23 -6.80 -25.80
N PRO A 80 0.05 -6.63 -26.19
CA PRO A 80 1.14 -7.46 -25.68
C PRO A 80 1.58 -7.09 -24.25
N TRP A 81 1.06 -6.02 -23.67
CA TRP A 81 1.38 -5.51 -22.33
C TRP A 81 0.24 -5.75 -21.36
N GLU A 82 0.55 -5.67 -20.07
CA GLU A 82 -0.37 -5.78 -18.98
C GLU A 82 -0.52 -4.43 -18.26
N ASP A 83 -1.75 -3.89 -18.24
CA ASP A 83 -2.08 -2.77 -17.38
C ASP A 83 -2.31 -3.30 -15.96
N ILE A 84 -1.74 -2.65 -14.97
CA ILE A 84 -1.79 -3.07 -13.56
C ILE A 84 -2.70 -2.12 -12.79
N TYR A 85 -3.67 -2.67 -12.08
CA TYR A 85 -4.53 -1.94 -11.16
C TYR A 85 -4.33 -2.45 -9.74
N ASP A 86 -3.72 -1.62 -8.92
CA ASP A 86 -3.52 -1.89 -7.50
C ASP A 86 -3.99 -0.67 -6.68
N PRO A 87 -5.32 -0.48 -6.61
CA PRO A 87 -5.89 0.69 -5.94
C PRO A 87 -5.65 0.68 -4.44
N ASP A 88 -5.46 -0.49 -3.81
CA ASP A 88 -5.25 -0.59 -2.38
C ASP A 88 -3.85 -0.12 -1.96
N PHE A 89 -2.86 -0.23 -2.86
CA PHE A 89 -1.55 0.41 -2.73
C PHE A 89 -1.43 1.74 -3.49
N GLY A 90 -2.55 2.27 -3.94
CA GLY A 90 -2.61 3.58 -4.56
C GLY A 90 -1.90 3.70 -5.90
N ARG A 91 -1.85 2.63 -6.69
CA ARG A 91 -1.11 2.58 -7.96
C ARG A 91 -1.95 2.05 -9.11
N VAL A 92 -1.78 2.69 -10.26
CA VAL A 92 -2.22 2.15 -11.55
C VAL A 92 -1.08 2.36 -12.54
N ARG A 93 -0.68 1.30 -13.26
CA ARG A 93 0.23 1.38 -14.39
C ARG A 93 -0.54 1.11 -15.67
N TYR A 94 -0.48 2.04 -16.60
CA TYR A 94 -1.22 1.99 -17.85
C TYR A 94 -0.30 2.19 -19.06
N TYR A 95 -0.41 1.32 -20.04
CA TYR A 95 0.30 1.44 -21.29
C TYR A 95 -0.53 2.21 -22.32
N GLY A 96 0.13 3.13 -22.99
CA GLY A 96 -0.49 3.97 -24.00
C GLY A 96 -1.02 3.23 -25.22
N ASP A 97 -1.63 3.96 -26.13
CA ASP A 97 -2.40 3.40 -27.25
C ASP A 97 -1.60 3.26 -28.57
N ASN A 98 -0.28 3.44 -28.55
CA ASN A 98 0.53 3.13 -29.73
C ASN A 98 0.75 1.63 -29.89
N LYS A 99 0.59 1.13 -31.11
CA LYS A 99 0.68 -0.30 -31.47
C LYS A 99 1.44 -0.52 -32.78
N SER A 100 2.22 0.46 -33.22
CA SER A 100 2.89 0.39 -34.51
C SER A 100 4.20 1.16 -34.50
N CYS A 101 5.23 0.58 -35.13
CA CYS A 101 6.51 1.23 -35.37
C CYS A 101 6.43 2.38 -36.40
N GLN A 102 5.38 2.41 -37.24
CA GLN A 102 5.18 3.46 -38.26
C GLN A 102 4.58 4.74 -37.68
N THR A 103 4.19 4.74 -36.42
CA THR A 103 3.51 5.89 -35.78
C THR A 103 4.30 6.36 -34.58
N ARG A 104 4.51 7.66 -34.50
CA ARG A 104 5.09 8.28 -33.29
C ARG A 104 4.10 8.18 -32.14
N PRO A 105 4.51 7.69 -30.96
CA PRO A 105 3.59 7.43 -29.83
C PRO A 105 2.88 8.69 -29.35
N GLU A 106 3.51 9.86 -29.40
CA GLU A 106 2.91 11.15 -28.99
C GLU A 106 1.78 11.63 -29.92
N THR A 107 1.68 11.09 -31.13
CA THR A 107 0.62 11.46 -32.09
C THR A 107 -0.68 10.68 -31.87
N ARG A 108 -0.64 9.60 -31.08
CA ARG A 108 -1.83 8.84 -30.72
C ARG A 108 -2.71 9.65 -29.78
N LEU A 109 -4.02 9.61 -30.04
CA LEU A 109 -4.97 10.47 -29.31
C LEU A 109 -4.99 10.19 -27.80
N GLY A 110 -4.94 8.92 -27.39
CA GLY A 110 -4.90 8.56 -25.97
C GLY A 110 -3.62 9.02 -25.31
N ASN A 111 -2.47 8.75 -25.92
CA ASN A 111 -1.18 9.22 -25.42
C ASN A 111 -1.12 10.75 -25.32
N LYS A 112 -1.59 11.46 -26.34
CA LYS A 112 -1.62 12.92 -26.34
C LYS A 112 -2.42 13.49 -25.17
N VAL A 113 -3.61 12.92 -24.92
CA VAL A 113 -4.47 13.32 -23.79
C VAL A 113 -3.79 13.07 -22.45
N LEU A 114 -3.15 11.91 -22.28
CA LEU A 114 -2.48 11.57 -21.02
C LEU A 114 -1.20 12.38 -20.81
N LEU A 115 -0.43 12.67 -21.87
CA LEU A 115 0.77 13.53 -21.80
C LEU A 115 0.41 14.97 -21.42
N GLU A 116 -0.68 15.53 -21.99
CA GLU A 116 -1.20 16.85 -21.60
C GLU A 116 -1.63 16.86 -20.14
N ALA A 117 -2.32 15.82 -19.70
CA ALA A 117 -2.72 15.68 -18.30
C ALA A 117 -1.52 15.59 -17.37
N PHE A 118 -0.50 14.78 -17.70
CA PHE A 118 0.74 14.66 -16.93
C PHE A 118 1.46 16.01 -16.79
N HIS A 119 1.58 16.76 -17.88
CA HIS A 119 2.19 18.09 -17.85
C HIS A 119 1.47 19.01 -16.85
N ASN A 120 0.14 19.00 -16.84
CA ASN A 120 -0.66 19.79 -15.92
C ASN A 120 -0.58 19.31 -14.46
N HIS A 121 -0.49 17.98 -14.24
CA HIS A 121 -0.33 17.39 -12.90
C HIS A 121 1.04 17.70 -12.30
N SER A 122 2.09 17.73 -13.12
CA SER A 122 3.47 17.99 -12.71
C SER A 122 3.78 19.47 -12.47
N SER A 123 2.85 20.39 -12.76
CA SER A 123 3.08 21.83 -12.55
C SER A 123 3.35 22.12 -11.08
N PRO A 124 4.43 22.85 -10.73
CA PRO A 124 4.69 23.28 -9.36
C PRO A 124 3.76 24.43 -8.94
N ILE A 125 3.05 25.06 -9.90
CA ILE A 125 2.23 26.25 -9.67
C ILE A 125 0.82 25.84 -9.25
N LYS A 126 0.40 26.25 -8.06
CA LYS A 126 -0.92 25.92 -7.50
C LYS A 126 -2.08 26.39 -8.39
N SER A 127 -2.01 27.59 -8.95
CA SER A 127 -3.05 28.11 -9.85
C SER A 127 -3.17 27.29 -11.14
N ASP A 128 -2.05 26.78 -11.67
CA ASP A 128 -2.07 25.90 -12.84
C ASP A 128 -2.73 24.56 -12.50
N LYS A 129 -2.39 23.94 -11.36
CA LYS A 129 -3.08 22.73 -10.90
C LYS A 129 -4.58 22.97 -10.75
N LEU A 130 -4.99 24.04 -10.11
CA LEU A 130 -6.41 24.37 -9.93
C LEU A 130 -7.14 24.51 -11.28
N ASN A 131 -6.53 25.20 -12.23
CA ASN A 131 -7.20 25.56 -13.49
C ASN A 131 -7.07 24.49 -14.57
N LYS A 132 -5.97 23.74 -14.62
CA LYS A 132 -5.63 22.85 -15.72
C LYS A 132 -5.63 21.37 -15.36
N ALA A 133 -5.48 21.00 -14.06
CA ALA A 133 -5.45 19.61 -13.68
C ALA A 133 -6.79 18.91 -13.94
N VAL A 134 -6.70 17.73 -14.54
CA VAL A 134 -7.85 16.90 -14.92
C VAL A 134 -7.84 15.63 -14.11
N PRO A 135 -8.88 15.32 -13.32
CA PRO A 135 -8.95 14.04 -12.63
C PRO A 135 -9.03 12.87 -13.63
N VAL A 136 -8.25 11.84 -13.36
CA VAL A 136 -8.29 10.57 -14.10
C VAL A 136 -9.08 9.58 -13.27
N LEU A 137 -10.14 9.00 -13.84
CA LEU A 137 -10.96 7.96 -13.22
C LEU A 137 -10.57 6.60 -13.81
N PHE A 138 -10.28 5.66 -12.95
CA PHE A 138 -9.73 4.36 -13.31
C PHE A 138 -10.81 3.29 -13.33
N PHE A 139 -10.91 2.57 -14.44
CA PHE A 139 -11.85 1.47 -14.60
C PHE A 139 -11.16 0.27 -15.24
N GLU A 140 -11.48 -0.91 -14.75
CA GLU A 140 -11.04 -2.19 -15.28
C GLU A 140 -12.22 -2.94 -15.89
N ARG A 141 -12.09 -3.44 -17.11
CA ARG A 141 -13.08 -4.32 -17.71
C ARG A 141 -12.95 -5.71 -17.12
N VAL A 142 -14.02 -6.16 -16.49
CA VAL A 142 -14.03 -7.47 -15.82
C VAL A 142 -15.10 -8.39 -16.46
N PRO A 143 -14.84 -9.70 -16.52
CA PRO A 143 -15.87 -10.65 -16.89
C PRO A 143 -16.94 -10.71 -15.79
N TYR A 144 -18.20 -10.69 -16.17
CA TYR A 144 -19.32 -10.78 -15.25
C TYR A 144 -20.46 -11.56 -15.90
N ASN A 145 -21.02 -12.55 -15.19
CA ASN A 145 -22.11 -13.41 -15.68
C ASN A 145 -21.86 -13.97 -17.11
N GLY A 146 -20.62 -14.43 -17.36
CA GLY A 146 -20.23 -15.01 -18.65
C GLY A 146 -20.03 -14.01 -19.79
N SER A 147 -20.18 -12.70 -19.56
CA SER A 147 -19.95 -11.65 -20.55
C SER A 147 -18.65 -10.88 -20.24
N LEU A 148 -17.82 -10.68 -21.27
CA LEU A 148 -16.61 -9.87 -21.22
C LEU A 148 -16.84 -8.38 -21.53
N LYS A 149 -18.06 -8.02 -21.96
CA LYS A 149 -18.35 -6.66 -22.43
C LYS A 149 -19.41 -5.98 -21.58
N GLY A 150 -19.16 -4.70 -21.29
CA GLY A 150 -20.12 -3.82 -20.64
C GLY A 150 -20.12 -3.85 -19.12
N TYR A 151 -19.11 -4.46 -18.50
CA TYR A 151 -18.92 -4.46 -17.05
C TYR A 151 -17.58 -3.82 -16.71
N LEU A 152 -17.62 -2.82 -15.85
CA LEU A 152 -16.49 -1.99 -15.49
C LEU A 152 -16.37 -1.89 -13.97
N LYS A 153 -15.29 -2.40 -13.43
CA LYS A 153 -14.93 -2.27 -12.02
C LYS A 153 -14.29 -0.92 -11.79
N PHE A 154 -14.83 -0.13 -10.90
CA PHE A 154 -14.25 1.16 -10.52
C PHE A 154 -13.02 0.93 -9.64
N GLN A 155 -11.87 1.45 -10.05
CA GLN A 155 -10.58 1.28 -9.39
C GLN A 155 -10.10 2.58 -8.72
N GLY A 156 -10.95 3.61 -8.68
CA GLY A 156 -10.64 4.88 -8.04
C GLY A 156 -10.38 6.02 -9.01
N TYR A 157 -9.79 7.08 -8.50
CA TYR A 157 -9.44 8.28 -9.26
C TYR A 157 -8.10 8.84 -8.76
N GLY A 158 -7.48 9.69 -9.57
CA GLY A 158 -6.23 10.32 -9.18
C GLY A 158 -5.56 11.11 -10.30
N VAL A 159 -4.24 11.11 -10.31
CA VAL A 159 -3.40 11.86 -11.24
C VAL A 159 -2.28 10.98 -11.81
N ILE A 160 -1.68 11.41 -12.90
CA ILE A 160 -0.48 10.78 -13.48
C ILE A 160 0.73 11.30 -12.69
N GLU A 161 1.51 10.38 -12.15
CA GLU A 161 2.68 10.64 -11.32
C GLU A 161 3.97 10.67 -12.14
N SER A 162 4.12 9.69 -13.06
CA SER A 162 5.28 9.62 -13.95
C SER A 162 4.91 9.07 -15.32
N VAL A 163 5.77 9.36 -16.29
CA VAL A 163 5.64 8.88 -17.67
C VAL A 163 7.00 8.43 -18.17
N GLU A 164 7.05 7.26 -18.77
CA GLU A 164 8.24 6.69 -19.39
C GLU A 164 7.99 6.34 -20.87
N LEU A 165 8.97 6.58 -21.73
CA LEU A 165 8.98 6.08 -23.08
C LEU A 165 9.62 4.70 -23.08
N VAL A 166 8.86 3.68 -23.51
CA VAL A 166 9.30 2.29 -23.52
C VAL A 166 9.29 1.73 -24.92
N THR A 167 10.16 0.74 -25.17
CA THR A 167 10.16 -0.03 -26.41
C THR A 167 9.42 -1.33 -26.19
N GLN A 168 8.49 -1.65 -27.09
CA GLN A 168 7.70 -2.86 -27.07
C GLN A 168 7.89 -3.63 -28.38
N TYR A 169 7.78 -4.96 -28.31
CA TYR A 169 7.88 -5.84 -29.46
C TYR A 169 6.56 -5.84 -30.25
N ASP A 170 6.65 -5.64 -31.57
CA ASP A 170 5.49 -5.75 -32.46
C ASP A 170 5.30 -7.21 -32.88
N VAL A 171 4.34 -7.88 -32.30
CA VAL A 171 4.04 -9.29 -32.58
C VAL A 171 3.57 -9.54 -34.01
N LYS A 172 3.21 -8.49 -34.76
CA LYS A 172 2.71 -8.59 -36.15
C LYS A 172 3.83 -8.59 -37.20
N THR A 173 4.91 -7.92 -36.89
CA THR A 173 6.09 -7.84 -37.76
C THR A 173 7.23 -8.55 -37.03
N GLN A 174 7.59 -9.73 -37.46
CA GLN A 174 8.53 -10.64 -36.77
C GLN A 174 9.87 -10.01 -36.30
N ASP A 175 10.21 -8.82 -36.79
CA ASP A 175 11.43 -8.07 -36.47
C ASP A 175 11.16 -6.62 -35.98
N GLY A 176 9.91 -6.31 -35.62
CA GLY A 176 9.51 -4.92 -35.35
C GLY A 176 9.46 -4.60 -33.89
N TYR A 177 10.05 -3.47 -33.50
CA TYR A 177 9.85 -2.83 -32.24
C TYR A 177 9.09 -1.52 -32.45
N PHE A 178 8.24 -1.14 -31.50
CA PHE A 178 7.60 0.16 -31.51
C PHE A 178 7.76 0.82 -30.14
N SER A 179 7.78 2.15 -30.13
CA SER A 179 7.81 2.93 -28.91
C SER A 179 6.41 3.21 -28.42
N ASN A 180 6.20 3.16 -27.12
CA ASN A 180 4.96 3.52 -26.47
C ASN A 180 5.26 4.25 -25.14
N TYR A 181 4.26 4.85 -24.54
CA TYR A 181 4.37 5.43 -23.21
C TYR A 181 3.80 4.48 -22.17
N VAL A 182 4.43 4.48 -20.99
CA VAL A 182 3.92 3.91 -19.75
C VAL A 182 3.61 5.05 -18.81
N PHE A 183 2.42 5.03 -18.25
CA PHE A 183 1.94 6.02 -17.30
C PHE A 183 1.75 5.37 -15.95
N ASP A 184 2.54 5.77 -14.95
CA ASP A 184 2.30 5.42 -13.57
C ASP A 184 1.41 6.49 -12.92
N MET A 185 0.38 6.06 -12.23
CA MET A 185 -0.65 6.93 -11.70
C MET A 185 -0.84 6.70 -10.20
N CYS A 186 -1.03 7.79 -9.48
CA CYS A 186 -1.38 7.78 -8.07
C CYS A 186 -2.90 7.71 -7.91
N VAL A 187 -3.41 6.68 -7.25
CA VAL A 187 -4.83 6.59 -6.85
C VAL A 187 -5.00 7.32 -5.53
N PHE A 188 -5.94 8.24 -5.47
CA PHE A 188 -6.21 9.07 -4.31
C PHE A 188 -7.11 8.38 -3.28
N SER A 189 -6.86 8.66 -2.03
CA SER A 189 -7.66 8.16 -0.91
C SER A 189 -9.09 8.72 -0.96
N LEU A 190 -10.05 7.88 -0.62
CA LEU A 190 -11.46 8.24 -0.39
C LEU A 190 -11.86 8.06 1.08
N LYS A 191 -10.89 7.84 1.96
CA LYS A 191 -11.14 7.55 3.38
C LYS A 191 -11.93 8.66 4.05
N ASP A 192 -11.56 9.92 3.84
CA ASP A 192 -12.25 11.09 4.43
C ASP A 192 -13.59 11.39 3.76
N ASP A 193 -13.91 10.70 2.67
CA ASP A 193 -15.16 10.79 1.92
C ASP A 193 -16.02 9.51 2.10
N ASN A 194 -15.84 8.78 3.21
CA ASN A 194 -16.53 7.54 3.55
C ASN A 194 -16.42 6.45 2.44
N GLU A 195 -15.26 6.34 1.82
CA GLU A 195 -14.97 5.44 0.70
C GLU A 195 -15.90 5.64 -0.52
N ASN A 196 -16.48 6.84 -0.67
CA ASN A 196 -17.39 7.16 -1.76
C ASN A 196 -16.84 8.27 -2.66
N PHE A 197 -16.68 7.96 -3.93
CA PHE A 197 -16.48 8.97 -4.97
C PHE A 197 -17.85 9.50 -5.43
N LEU A 198 -18.12 10.79 -5.20
CA LEU A 198 -19.37 11.44 -5.61
C LEU A 198 -19.24 11.97 -7.03
N TRP A 199 -20.06 11.45 -7.95
CA TRP A 199 -20.06 11.89 -9.34
C TRP A 199 -20.51 13.34 -9.52
N ASP A 200 -21.18 13.91 -8.52
CA ASP A 200 -21.61 15.31 -8.49
C ASP A 200 -20.43 16.28 -8.72
N TRP A 201 -19.23 15.90 -8.27
CA TRP A 201 -18.04 16.68 -8.59
C TRP A 201 -17.76 16.74 -10.10
N ILE A 202 -17.87 15.63 -10.80
CA ILE A 202 -17.67 15.61 -12.25
C ILE A 202 -18.78 16.39 -12.95
N ASN A 203 -20.02 16.29 -12.46
CA ASN A 203 -21.13 17.09 -12.97
C ASN A 203 -20.92 18.59 -12.73
N ALA A 204 -20.45 19.01 -11.55
CA ALA A 204 -20.05 20.39 -11.29
C ALA A 204 -18.96 20.85 -12.26
N ARG A 205 -17.96 20.01 -12.58
CA ARG A 205 -16.92 20.32 -13.57
C ARG A 205 -17.45 20.36 -15.01
N ARG A 206 -18.62 19.78 -15.30
CA ARG A 206 -19.32 19.86 -16.60
C ARG A 206 -20.23 21.08 -16.71
N ASP A 207 -20.46 21.80 -15.62
CA ASP A 207 -21.26 23.00 -15.60
C ASP A 207 -20.40 24.24 -15.95
N ALA A 208 -20.75 24.92 -17.05
CA ALA A 208 -20.02 26.11 -17.51
C ALA A 208 -20.19 27.32 -16.59
N SER A 209 -21.24 27.36 -15.75
CA SER A 209 -21.52 28.47 -14.84
C SER A 209 -20.62 28.44 -13.59
N LEU A 210 -20.03 27.31 -13.26
CA LEU A 210 -19.16 27.16 -12.10
C LEU A 210 -17.69 27.35 -12.47
N SER A 211 -17.00 28.22 -11.76
CA SER A 211 -15.54 28.39 -11.84
C SER A 211 -14.80 27.13 -11.35
N ASN A 212 -13.49 27.02 -11.64
CA ASN A 212 -12.68 25.91 -11.14
C ASN A 212 -12.65 25.85 -9.61
N GLU A 213 -12.60 26.99 -8.95
CA GLU A 213 -12.60 27.09 -7.50
C GLU A 213 -13.94 26.65 -6.87
N GLU A 214 -15.06 27.05 -7.47
CA GLU A 214 -16.39 26.62 -7.01
C GLU A 214 -16.57 25.11 -7.12
N THR A 215 -16.02 24.48 -8.15
CA THR A 215 -16.07 23.01 -8.29
C THR A 215 -15.31 22.25 -7.21
N LEU A 216 -14.33 22.88 -6.53
CA LEU A 216 -13.61 22.25 -5.42
C LEU A 216 -14.51 21.91 -4.23
N LYS A 217 -15.64 22.60 -4.06
CA LYS A 217 -16.61 22.31 -2.98
C LYS A 217 -17.17 20.89 -3.09
N TYR A 218 -17.25 20.36 -4.31
CA TYR A 218 -17.75 19.02 -4.63
C TYR A 218 -16.62 17.97 -4.72
N ALA A 219 -15.36 18.43 -4.74
CA ALA A 219 -14.22 17.54 -4.91
C ALA A 219 -13.98 16.68 -3.66
N PRO A 220 -13.50 15.44 -3.82
CA PRO A 220 -13.03 14.63 -2.70
C PRO A 220 -11.93 15.32 -1.89
N SER A 221 -11.84 15.01 -0.61
CA SER A 221 -10.89 15.60 0.34
C SER A 221 -9.44 15.51 -0.14
N ALA A 222 -9.03 14.35 -0.63
CA ALA A 222 -7.68 14.13 -1.14
C ALA A 222 -7.35 15.01 -2.36
N TRP A 223 -8.32 15.26 -3.27
CA TRP A 223 -8.11 16.18 -4.39
C TRP A 223 -7.87 17.62 -3.92
N ARG A 224 -8.69 18.10 -2.98
CA ARG A 224 -8.53 19.44 -2.38
C ARG A 224 -7.17 19.59 -1.71
N GLN A 225 -6.77 18.58 -0.94
CA GLN A 225 -5.47 18.54 -0.26
C GLN A 225 -4.30 18.58 -1.27
N TRP A 226 -4.38 17.78 -2.33
CA TRP A 226 -3.35 17.76 -3.37
C TRP A 226 -3.23 19.11 -4.12
N ILE A 227 -4.34 19.75 -4.48
CA ILE A 227 -4.33 21.08 -5.09
C ILE A 227 -3.62 22.10 -4.17
N HIS A 228 -3.79 21.98 -2.85
CA HIS A 228 -3.17 22.87 -1.89
C HIS A 228 -1.68 22.61 -1.66
N ASN A 229 -1.28 21.34 -1.49
CA ASN A 229 0.04 20.98 -0.99
C ASN A 229 0.94 20.36 -2.08
N GLY A 230 0.37 19.82 -3.15
CA GLY A 230 1.11 19.14 -4.23
C GLY A 230 1.75 17.80 -3.84
N ASP A 231 1.60 17.36 -2.60
CA ASP A 231 2.25 16.16 -2.07
C ASP A 231 1.37 14.91 -2.31
N LEU A 232 1.86 14.02 -3.16
CA LEU A 232 1.15 12.78 -3.51
C LEU A 232 1.20 11.75 -2.37
N SER A 233 2.23 11.78 -1.53
CA SER A 233 2.38 10.80 -0.45
C SER A 233 1.23 10.89 0.56
N LYS A 234 0.73 12.10 0.82
CA LYS A 234 -0.36 12.37 1.77
C LYS A 234 -1.75 12.05 1.26
N VAL A 235 -1.91 11.94 -0.04
CA VAL A 235 -3.22 11.73 -0.69
C VAL A 235 -3.35 10.36 -1.33
N ARG A 236 -2.23 9.62 -1.46
CA ARG A 236 -2.21 8.27 -2.02
C ARG A 236 -3.08 7.34 -1.18
N ARG A 237 -3.88 6.52 -1.87
CA ARG A 237 -4.68 5.48 -1.22
C ARG A 237 -3.78 4.38 -0.70
N HIS A 238 -3.98 4.02 0.56
CA HIS A 238 -3.42 2.83 1.19
C HIS A 238 -4.50 2.13 2.00
N VAL A 239 -4.71 0.84 1.74
CA VAL A 239 -5.67 0.02 2.47
C VAL A 239 -4.90 -1.05 3.25
N TYR A 240 -4.84 -0.86 4.56
CA TYR A 240 -4.10 -1.74 5.47
C TYR A 240 -4.98 -2.78 6.17
N THR A 241 -6.21 -2.99 5.72
CA THR A 241 -7.19 -3.83 6.43
C THR A 241 -6.77 -5.28 6.62
N SER A 242 -5.86 -5.80 5.78
CA SER A 242 -5.30 -7.15 5.91
C SER A 242 -4.03 -7.21 6.76
N GLU A 243 -3.35 -6.09 6.97
CA GLU A 243 -2.05 -6.04 7.66
C GLU A 243 -2.16 -5.50 9.09
N ILE A 244 -3.22 -4.75 9.41
CA ILE A 244 -3.48 -4.26 10.77
C ILE A 244 -4.16 -5.34 11.58
N VAL A 245 -3.47 -5.81 12.60
CA VAL A 245 -3.98 -6.80 13.56
C VAL A 245 -4.76 -6.07 14.66
N LYS A 246 -6.00 -6.50 14.94
CA LYS A 246 -6.81 -5.94 16.02
C LYS A 246 -6.15 -6.21 17.38
N THR A 247 -6.40 -5.36 18.37
CA THR A 247 -5.87 -5.55 19.73
C THR A 247 -6.26 -6.92 20.30
N SER A 248 -7.52 -7.33 20.14
CA SER A 248 -8.00 -8.66 20.57
C SER A 248 -7.25 -9.84 19.97
N ASP A 249 -6.62 -9.65 18.81
CA ASP A 249 -5.91 -10.71 18.09
C ASP A 249 -4.40 -10.69 18.40
N GLN A 250 -3.96 -9.73 19.23
CA GLN A 250 -2.59 -9.58 19.73
C GLN A 250 -2.44 -9.99 21.20
N GLU A 251 -3.54 -10.15 21.89
CA GLU A 251 -3.60 -10.53 23.31
C GLU A 251 -4.08 -11.98 23.45
N PRO A 252 -3.57 -12.73 24.42
CA PRO A 252 -4.09 -14.06 24.72
C PRO A 252 -5.55 -14.00 25.19
N ILE A 253 -6.31 -15.05 24.87
CA ILE A 253 -7.67 -15.20 25.36
C ILE A 253 -7.64 -15.44 26.89
N ALA A 254 -8.50 -14.74 27.60
CA ALA A 254 -8.59 -14.87 29.06
C ALA A 254 -8.82 -16.35 29.50
N GLY A 255 -8.03 -16.82 30.44
CA GLY A 255 -8.03 -18.21 30.92
C GLY A 255 -7.28 -19.21 30.06
N SER A 256 -6.75 -18.77 28.89
CA SER A 256 -5.99 -19.66 28.00
C SER A 256 -4.61 -20.04 28.58
N LYS A 257 -3.98 -21.03 27.96
CA LYS A 257 -2.61 -21.42 28.28
C LYS A 257 -1.64 -20.29 27.96
N GLU A 258 -1.84 -19.64 26.81
CA GLU A 258 -1.02 -18.51 26.36
C GLU A 258 -1.06 -17.33 27.34
N GLU A 259 -2.22 -17.05 27.94
CA GLU A 259 -2.33 -16.00 28.96
C GLU A 259 -1.48 -16.34 30.20
N LYS A 260 -1.57 -17.58 30.67
CA LYS A 260 -0.78 -18.04 31.82
C LYS A 260 0.71 -17.97 31.54
N THR A 261 1.13 -18.43 30.36
CA THR A 261 2.53 -18.37 29.90
C THR A 261 3.02 -16.92 29.83
N LEU A 262 2.25 -16.00 29.21
CA LEU A 262 2.64 -14.59 29.11
C LEU A 262 2.75 -13.93 30.49
N ASN A 263 1.78 -14.18 31.36
CA ASN A 263 1.80 -13.64 32.72
C ASN A 263 2.98 -14.17 33.54
N SER A 264 3.33 -15.46 33.41
CA SER A 264 4.50 -16.03 34.07
C SER A 264 5.81 -15.41 33.57
N ILE A 265 5.92 -15.20 32.24
CA ILE A 265 7.07 -14.49 31.64
C ILE A 265 7.18 -13.07 32.16
N TYR A 266 6.08 -12.32 32.15
CA TYR A 266 6.06 -10.94 32.63
C TYR A 266 6.43 -10.84 34.11
N SER A 267 5.87 -11.71 34.96
CA SER A 267 6.17 -11.77 36.38
C SER A 267 7.64 -12.11 36.63
N PHE A 268 8.16 -13.13 35.96
CA PHE A 268 9.57 -13.51 36.11
C PHE A 268 10.53 -12.33 35.86
N PHE A 269 10.38 -11.61 34.72
CA PHE A 269 11.27 -10.50 34.40
C PHE A 269 10.98 -9.24 35.22
N SER A 270 9.74 -9.07 35.74
CA SER A 270 9.41 -7.98 36.65
C SER A 270 9.99 -8.17 38.04
N ASP A 271 10.07 -9.41 38.52
CA ASP A 271 10.63 -9.78 39.83
C ASP A 271 12.16 -9.87 39.81
N HIS A 272 12.74 -9.95 38.60
CA HIS A 272 14.20 -9.96 38.39
C HIS A 272 14.67 -8.69 37.66
N ASP A 273 15.84 -8.72 37.05
CA ASP A 273 16.30 -7.61 36.20
C ASP A 273 15.62 -7.68 34.82
N LYS A 274 14.85 -6.64 34.49
CA LYS A 274 14.15 -6.54 33.17
C LYS A 274 15.09 -6.62 31.96
N HIS A 275 16.36 -6.39 32.13
CA HIS A 275 17.35 -6.54 31.07
C HIS A 275 17.51 -8.00 30.62
N TYR A 276 17.22 -8.97 31.49
CA TYR A 276 17.24 -10.39 31.05
C TYR A 276 16.21 -10.65 29.94
N PHE A 277 15.15 -9.84 29.87
CA PHE A 277 14.16 -9.92 28.81
C PHE A 277 14.76 -9.61 27.42
N GLU A 278 15.87 -8.88 27.31
CA GLU A 278 16.56 -8.60 26.05
C GLU A 278 17.07 -9.88 25.40
N LEU A 279 17.67 -10.78 26.18
CA LEU A 279 18.15 -12.08 25.68
C LEU A 279 16.96 -13.01 25.37
N PHE A 280 15.93 -12.99 26.20
CA PHE A 280 14.70 -13.74 25.93
C PHE A 280 14.05 -13.27 24.63
N ALA A 281 13.94 -11.95 24.41
CA ALA A 281 13.39 -11.37 23.19
C ALA A 281 14.17 -11.80 21.94
N MET A 282 15.50 -11.86 22.02
CA MET A 282 16.35 -12.38 20.93
C MET A 282 16.02 -13.86 20.65
N ARG A 283 15.79 -14.70 21.68
CA ARG A 283 15.39 -16.11 21.51
C ARG A 283 14.00 -16.24 20.88
N ILE A 284 13.05 -15.37 21.28
CA ILE A 284 11.71 -15.31 20.65
C ILE A 284 11.81 -14.88 19.19
N ALA A 285 12.60 -13.84 18.89
CA ALA A 285 12.82 -13.40 17.53
C ALA A 285 13.42 -14.53 16.66
N GLN A 286 14.35 -15.32 17.20
CA GLN A 286 14.89 -16.49 16.52
C GLN A 286 13.77 -17.47 16.14
N GLU A 287 12.92 -17.88 17.06
CA GLU A 287 11.83 -18.82 16.81
C GLU A 287 10.85 -18.31 15.75
N VAL A 288 10.50 -17.00 15.81
CA VAL A 288 9.62 -16.38 14.83
C VAL A 288 10.25 -16.37 13.43
N PHE A 289 11.52 -16.01 13.30
CA PHE A 289 12.23 -16.01 12.00
C PHE A 289 12.38 -17.43 11.45
N GLU A 290 12.79 -18.38 12.27
CA GLU A 290 12.96 -19.78 11.86
C GLU A 290 11.63 -20.41 11.43
N SER A 291 10.50 -20.05 12.05
CA SER A 291 9.17 -20.50 11.65
C SER A 291 8.77 -20.07 10.24
N THR A 292 9.36 -18.99 9.72
CA THR A 292 9.18 -18.52 8.34
C THR A 292 10.15 -19.14 7.33
N GLY A 293 11.02 -20.04 7.79
CA GLY A 293 12.08 -20.65 6.96
C GLY A 293 13.33 -19.79 6.81
N ALA A 294 13.43 -18.69 7.53
CA ALA A 294 14.63 -17.85 7.55
C ALA A 294 15.72 -18.47 8.42
N ASN A 295 16.97 -18.32 8.02
CA ASN A 295 18.13 -18.79 8.80
C ASN A 295 18.57 -17.67 9.74
N PHE A 296 18.27 -17.81 11.03
CA PHE A 296 18.62 -16.85 12.07
C PHE A 296 19.94 -17.24 12.74
N GLN A 297 20.84 -16.28 12.85
CA GLN A 297 22.10 -16.43 13.56
C GLN A 297 22.08 -15.51 14.78
N THR A 298 22.15 -16.09 15.98
CA THR A 298 22.22 -15.35 17.23
C THR A 298 23.54 -14.60 17.34
N GLY A 299 23.48 -13.34 17.77
CA GLY A 299 24.64 -12.51 18.02
C GLY A 299 24.86 -12.27 19.51
N TRP A 300 24.51 -11.08 19.99
CA TRP A 300 24.73 -10.67 21.37
C TRP A 300 23.68 -9.67 21.84
N VAL A 301 23.57 -9.53 23.15
CA VAL A 301 22.86 -8.45 23.82
C VAL A 301 23.83 -7.27 23.98
N THR A 302 23.35 -6.03 23.79
CA THR A 302 24.18 -4.84 23.91
C THR A 302 24.40 -4.45 25.38
N GLN A 303 25.45 -3.69 25.67
CA GLN A 303 25.70 -3.19 27.04
C GLN A 303 24.78 -2.01 27.36
N LYS A 304 24.38 -1.89 28.63
CA LYS A 304 23.41 -0.90 29.15
C LYS A 304 23.74 0.58 28.91
N ALA A 305 24.94 0.93 28.47
CA ALA A 305 25.38 2.32 28.30
C ALA A 305 25.88 2.59 26.87
N GLY A 306 25.21 3.53 26.18
CA GLY A 306 25.67 4.03 24.87
C GLY A 306 25.17 3.25 23.64
N ASP A 307 24.24 2.31 23.80
CA ASP A 307 23.71 1.46 22.74
C ASP A 307 22.73 2.16 21.77
N GLY A 308 22.33 3.39 22.10
CA GLY A 308 21.43 4.17 21.28
C GLY A 308 20.01 3.59 21.16
N GLY A 309 19.62 2.62 22.02
CA GLY A 309 18.31 1.98 22.03
C GLY A 309 18.24 0.72 21.16
N ILE A 310 19.36 0.01 20.99
CA ILE A 310 19.44 -1.34 20.45
C ILE A 310 19.71 -2.28 21.63
N ASP A 311 18.83 -3.25 21.87
CA ASP A 311 18.95 -4.15 23.01
C ASP A 311 19.65 -5.48 22.62
N PHE A 312 19.48 -5.93 21.37
CA PHE A 312 20.19 -7.10 20.85
C PHE A 312 20.53 -6.98 19.37
N VAL A 313 21.54 -7.75 18.97
CA VAL A 313 22.00 -7.86 17.58
C VAL A 313 21.99 -9.32 17.16
N ALA A 314 21.48 -9.56 15.95
CA ALA A 314 21.46 -10.87 15.31
C ALA A 314 21.70 -10.73 13.80
N ARG A 315 21.69 -11.84 13.07
CA ARG A 315 21.85 -11.85 11.62
C ARG A 315 20.84 -12.81 10.99
N SER A 316 20.26 -12.44 9.89
CA SER A 316 19.53 -13.34 9.01
C SER A 316 20.34 -13.65 7.77
N ASP A 317 20.48 -14.92 7.46
CA ASP A 317 21.11 -15.41 6.24
C ASP A 317 20.03 -15.87 5.25
N ILE A 318 20.00 -15.26 4.06
CA ILE A 318 19.05 -15.56 2.99
C ILE A 318 19.80 -16.24 1.86
N GLY A 319 19.32 -17.40 1.42
CA GLY A 319 19.95 -18.17 0.35
C GLY A 319 21.13 -19.03 0.82
N SER A 320 21.90 -19.55 -0.13
CA SER A 320 23.05 -20.46 0.15
C SER A 320 24.17 -20.29 -0.88
N GLY A 321 25.38 -20.71 -0.53
CA GLY A 321 26.56 -20.66 -1.40
C GLY A 321 26.85 -19.24 -1.91
N LEU A 322 27.06 -19.08 -3.21
CA LEU A 322 27.32 -17.77 -3.83
C LEU A 322 26.09 -16.85 -3.85
N ALA A 323 24.90 -17.41 -3.71
CA ALA A 323 23.63 -16.66 -3.65
C ALA A 323 23.21 -16.33 -2.19
N LYS A 324 24.15 -16.34 -1.25
CA LYS A 324 23.90 -16.02 0.16
C LYS A 324 24.04 -14.53 0.44
N ILE A 325 23.01 -13.97 1.08
CA ILE A 325 23.02 -12.59 1.60
C ILE A 325 22.98 -12.66 3.13
N LYS A 326 23.87 -11.93 3.79
CA LYS A 326 23.88 -11.74 5.25
C LYS A 326 23.24 -10.38 5.57
N THR A 327 22.20 -10.35 6.38
CA THR A 327 21.51 -9.12 6.78
C THR A 327 21.58 -8.94 8.29
N VAL A 328 22.00 -7.75 8.72
CA VAL A 328 22.01 -7.40 10.15
C VAL A 328 20.59 -7.24 10.66
N LEU A 329 20.32 -7.84 11.81
CA LEU A 329 19.10 -7.65 12.60
C LEU A 329 19.46 -6.88 13.86
N ILE A 330 18.72 -5.78 14.13
CA ILE A 330 18.78 -5.08 15.42
C ILE A 330 17.43 -5.19 16.11
N GLY A 331 17.44 -5.48 17.39
CA GLY A 331 16.24 -5.68 18.17
C GLY A 331 16.10 -4.72 19.35
N GLN A 332 14.85 -4.36 19.63
CA GLN A 332 14.42 -3.65 20.83
C GLN A 332 13.48 -4.55 21.61
N ALA A 333 13.65 -4.64 22.92
CA ALA A 333 12.87 -5.46 23.81
C ALA A 333 12.20 -4.62 24.90
N LYS A 334 10.90 -4.82 25.11
CA LYS A 334 10.13 -4.13 26.15
C LYS A 334 9.29 -5.11 26.97
N CYS A 335 9.71 -5.32 28.21
CA CYS A 335 8.91 -6.03 29.18
C CYS A 335 7.94 -5.03 29.85
N GLU A 336 6.76 -4.89 29.24
CA GLU A 336 5.69 -3.97 29.68
C GLU A 336 4.50 -4.77 30.21
N ASN A 337 3.63 -4.11 30.98
CA ASN A 337 2.39 -4.75 31.41
C ASN A 337 1.57 -5.16 30.18
N PRO A 338 1.16 -6.44 30.04
CA PRO A 338 0.42 -6.91 28.88
C PRO A 338 -0.84 -6.11 28.52
N GLY A 339 -1.52 -5.52 29.50
CA GLY A 339 -2.73 -4.70 29.30
C GLY A 339 -2.46 -3.24 28.89
N VAL A 340 -1.22 -2.81 28.70
CA VAL A 340 -0.87 -1.41 28.38
C VAL A 340 -0.20 -1.35 27.00
N PRO A 341 -0.71 -0.54 26.05
CA PRO A 341 -0.19 -0.52 24.69
C PRO A 341 1.25 0.00 24.63
N THR A 342 2.05 -0.59 23.73
CA THR A 342 3.42 -0.14 23.48
C THR A 342 3.46 1.25 22.88
N ASN A 343 4.39 2.09 23.34
CA ASN A 343 4.58 3.45 22.86
C ASN A 343 5.30 3.49 21.51
N GLY A 344 4.71 4.18 20.52
CA GLY A 344 5.29 4.37 19.17
C GLY A 344 6.64 5.08 19.16
N VAL A 345 6.94 5.95 20.12
CA VAL A 345 8.23 6.65 20.22
C VAL A 345 9.41 5.68 20.30
N SER A 346 9.24 4.56 21.00
CA SER A 346 10.29 3.54 21.12
C SER A 346 10.58 2.83 19.81
N ILE A 347 9.54 2.61 19.00
CA ILE A 347 9.65 2.00 17.65
C ILE A 347 10.38 2.96 16.71
N ALA A 348 10.01 4.23 16.70
CA ALA A 348 10.68 5.26 15.90
C ALA A 348 12.18 5.36 16.22
N ARG A 349 12.57 5.19 17.49
CA ARG A 349 13.99 5.13 17.89
C ARG A 349 14.71 3.93 17.28
N THR A 350 14.12 2.75 17.31
CA THR A 350 14.70 1.55 16.69
C THR A 350 14.85 1.74 15.19
N VAL A 351 13.81 2.26 14.53
CA VAL A 351 13.83 2.55 13.09
C VAL A 351 14.93 3.54 12.72
N SER A 352 15.15 4.58 13.52
CA SER A 352 16.21 5.57 13.27
C SER A 352 17.64 5.00 13.30
N ARG A 353 17.82 3.78 13.82
CA ARG A 353 19.11 3.07 13.87
C ARG A 353 19.30 2.12 12.69
N LEU A 354 18.26 1.82 11.93
CA LEU A 354 18.36 0.94 10.78
C LEU A 354 19.23 1.59 9.70
N LYS A 355 20.27 0.88 9.29
CA LYS A 355 21.05 1.24 8.11
C LYS A 355 20.44 0.55 6.88
N ARG A 356 20.83 1.02 5.70
CA ARG A 356 20.36 0.43 4.45
C ARG A 356 20.64 -1.09 4.41
N GLY A 357 19.59 -1.89 4.17
CA GLY A 357 19.66 -3.34 4.13
C GLY A 357 19.64 -4.04 5.50
N TRP A 358 19.43 -3.30 6.59
CA TRP A 358 19.20 -3.87 7.92
C TRP A 358 17.72 -4.11 8.17
N LEU A 359 17.43 -5.05 9.06
CA LEU A 359 16.07 -5.33 9.53
C LEU A 359 15.97 -4.99 11.02
N GLY A 360 14.80 -4.48 11.41
CA GLY A 360 14.45 -4.23 12.80
C GLY A 360 13.58 -5.34 13.37
N VAL A 361 13.66 -5.56 14.66
CA VAL A 361 12.73 -6.40 15.42
C VAL A 361 12.35 -5.66 16.69
N TYR A 362 11.06 -5.54 16.93
CA TYR A 362 10.54 -4.99 18.18
C TYR A 362 9.70 -6.03 18.90
N VAL A 363 10.10 -6.39 20.12
CA VAL A 363 9.46 -7.43 20.93
C VAL A 363 8.86 -6.80 22.17
N THR A 364 7.58 -7.01 22.41
CA THR A 364 6.90 -6.50 23.61
C THR A 364 5.99 -7.55 24.23
N THR A 365 5.94 -7.61 25.54
CA THR A 365 4.94 -8.42 26.29
C THR A 365 3.52 -7.85 26.16
N SER A 366 3.35 -6.70 25.52
CA SER A 366 2.11 -5.97 25.33
C SER A 366 1.59 -6.08 23.87
N TYR A 367 0.84 -5.10 23.42
CA TYR A 367 0.26 -5.03 22.07
C TYR A 367 0.55 -3.69 21.37
N PHE A 368 0.39 -3.66 20.05
CA PHE A 368 0.59 -2.48 19.21
C PHE A 368 -0.75 -1.87 18.82
N THR A 369 -0.93 -0.57 19.08
CA THR A 369 -2.14 0.14 18.66
C THR A 369 -2.23 0.21 17.13
N THR A 370 -3.44 0.41 16.61
CA THR A 370 -3.67 0.67 15.18
C THR A 370 -2.84 1.84 14.64
N ALA A 371 -2.63 2.88 15.46
CA ALA A 371 -1.82 4.04 15.05
C ALA A 371 -0.35 3.67 14.84
N VAL A 372 0.23 2.89 15.74
CA VAL A 372 1.61 2.40 15.67
C VAL A 372 1.81 1.49 14.46
N GLN A 373 0.90 0.56 14.24
CA GLN A 373 0.97 -0.34 13.08
C GLN A 373 0.88 0.43 11.76
N LYS A 374 0.01 1.44 11.69
CA LYS A 374 -0.11 2.32 10.52
C LYS A 374 1.18 3.09 10.23
N GLU A 375 1.79 3.67 11.25
CA GLU A 375 3.05 4.39 11.09
C GLU A 375 4.15 3.49 10.49
N VAL A 376 4.27 2.26 11.00
CA VAL A 376 5.24 1.29 10.47
C VAL A 376 4.95 0.92 9.01
N LEU A 377 3.66 0.74 8.65
CA LEU A 377 3.24 0.39 7.29
C LEU A 377 3.35 1.59 6.33
N ASP A 378 2.92 2.78 6.76
CA ASP A 378 2.93 4.00 5.94
C ASP A 378 4.36 4.38 5.53
N ASP A 379 5.29 4.28 6.47
CA ASP A 379 6.70 4.61 6.24
C ASP A 379 7.52 3.43 5.68
N GLN A 380 6.87 2.27 5.50
CA GLN A 380 7.51 1.04 4.98
C GLN A 380 8.77 0.66 5.75
N TYR A 381 8.75 0.82 7.06
CA TYR A 381 9.89 0.47 7.89
C TYR A 381 10.16 -1.04 7.87
N PRO A 382 11.40 -1.47 7.61
CA PRO A 382 11.75 -2.88 7.60
C PRO A 382 11.89 -3.42 9.04
N ILE A 383 10.81 -3.37 9.82
CA ILE A 383 10.76 -3.77 11.22
C ILE A 383 9.64 -4.79 11.47
N MET A 384 10.00 -5.89 12.10
CA MET A 384 9.05 -6.91 12.57
C MET A 384 8.54 -6.53 13.97
N LEU A 385 7.23 -6.58 14.16
CA LEU A 385 6.56 -6.32 15.44
C LEU A 385 6.11 -7.66 16.05
N ILE A 386 6.62 -8.00 17.23
CA ILE A 386 6.27 -9.23 17.97
C ILE A 386 5.55 -8.84 19.24
N ASN A 387 4.26 -9.18 19.35
CA ASN A 387 3.37 -8.88 20.47
C ASN A 387 3.33 -9.98 21.52
N GLY A 388 2.58 -9.73 22.64
CA GLY A 388 2.49 -10.65 23.75
C GLY A 388 1.91 -12.03 23.40
N LEU A 389 0.90 -12.10 22.52
CA LEU A 389 0.35 -13.38 22.09
C LEU A 389 1.39 -14.18 21.26
N GLN A 390 2.14 -13.50 20.40
CA GLN A 390 3.22 -14.15 19.65
C GLN A 390 4.33 -14.64 20.56
N ILE A 391 4.72 -13.86 21.58
CA ILE A 391 5.66 -14.30 22.61
C ILE A 391 5.16 -15.59 23.28
N ALA A 392 3.92 -15.63 23.73
CA ALA A 392 3.38 -16.83 24.38
C ALA A 392 3.41 -18.05 23.45
N LYS A 393 2.93 -17.91 22.22
CA LYS A 393 2.92 -18.99 21.21
C LYS A 393 4.33 -19.49 20.88
N SER A 394 5.27 -18.56 20.64
CA SER A 394 6.66 -18.92 20.34
C SER A 394 7.34 -19.59 21.53
N THR A 395 7.05 -19.14 22.75
CA THR A 395 7.53 -19.80 23.97
C THR A 395 7.02 -21.25 24.05
N GLU A 396 5.72 -21.45 23.87
CA GLU A 396 5.14 -22.81 23.87
C GLU A 396 5.78 -23.72 22.80
N ALA A 397 6.06 -23.17 21.62
CA ALA A 397 6.74 -23.91 20.55
C ALA A 397 8.17 -24.28 20.95
N ILE A 398 8.93 -23.38 21.58
CA ILE A 398 10.27 -23.63 22.11
C ILE A 398 10.24 -24.74 23.16
N LEU A 399 9.33 -24.62 24.15
CA LEU A 399 9.19 -25.61 25.23
C LEU A 399 8.90 -27.03 24.68
N TYR A 400 8.00 -27.08 23.69
CA TYR A 400 7.67 -28.34 23.02
C TYR A 400 8.85 -28.90 22.23
N LYS A 401 9.55 -28.07 21.44
CA LYS A 401 10.66 -28.46 20.57
C LYS A 401 11.87 -28.93 21.36
N GLU A 402 12.17 -28.28 22.47
CA GLU A 402 13.35 -28.55 23.30
C GLU A 402 13.05 -29.53 24.46
N GLY A 403 11.78 -29.80 24.74
CA GLY A 403 11.38 -30.72 25.81
C GLY A 403 11.68 -30.21 27.21
N ILE A 404 11.64 -28.88 27.41
CA ILE A 404 11.96 -28.21 28.66
C ILE A 404 10.72 -27.51 29.25
N SER A 405 10.77 -27.19 30.54
CA SER A 405 9.77 -26.36 31.21
C SER A 405 10.01 -24.87 30.99
N LEU A 406 8.98 -24.04 31.26
CA LEU A 406 9.11 -22.59 31.22
C LEU A 406 10.17 -22.10 32.22
N ASP A 407 10.18 -22.63 33.42
CA ASP A 407 11.14 -22.24 34.46
C ASP A 407 12.58 -22.57 34.06
N GLU A 408 12.82 -23.70 33.42
CA GLU A 408 14.15 -24.06 32.88
C GLU A 408 14.58 -23.08 31.80
N LEU A 409 13.70 -22.72 30.86
CA LEU A 409 14.00 -21.73 29.82
C LEU A 409 14.34 -20.36 30.42
N LEU A 410 13.52 -19.86 31.33
CA LEU A 410 13.70 -18.53 31.92
C LEU A 410 14.96 -18.44 32.79
N ASN A 411 15.29 -19.52 33.53
CA ASN A 411 16.53 -19.59 34.30
C ASN A 411 17.76 -19.71 33.40
N ASP A 412 17.73 -20.48 32.32
CA ASP A 412 18.84 -20.52 31.34
C ASP A 412 19.09 -19.13 30.73
N ILE A 413 18.04 -18.39 30.35
CA ILE A 413 18.15 -17.02 29.86
C ILE A 413 18.86 -16.13 30.90
N LYS A 414 18.42 -16.17 32.15
CA LYS A 414 19.02 -15.39 33.24
C LYS A 414 20.50 -15.72 33.43
N ASP A 415 20.85 -17.00 33.47
CA ASP A 415 22.22 -17.45 33.73
C ASP A 415 23.17 -17.10 32.59
N ARG A 416 22.69 -17.13 31.33
CA ARG A 416 23.48 -16.81 30.13
C ARG A 416 23.58 -15.33 29.81
N TYR A 417 22.72 -14.49 30.38
CA TYR A 417 22.62 -13.08 29.99
C TYR A 417 23.97 -12.37 29.99
N HIS A 418 24.70 -12.40 31.14
CA HIS A 418 25.98 -11.68 31.27
C HIS A 418 27.05 -12.18 30.30
N SER A 419 27.08 -13.45 29.95
CA SER A 419 28.03 -14.01 28.99
C SER A 419 27.69 -13.62 27.54
N THR A 420 26.43 -13.28 27.29
CA THR A 420 25.93 -12.86 25.97
C THR A 420 26.08 -11.34 25.74
N CYS A 421 26.26 -10.53 26.81
CA CYS A 421 26.47 -9.10 26.68
C CYS A 421 27.83 -8.79 26.05
N LYS A 422 27.82 -8.02 24.94
CA LYS A 422 29.06 -7.61 24.25
C LYS A 422 29.00 -6.14 23.87
N ASN A 423 30.16 -5.50 23.93
CA ASN A 423 30.35 -4.14 23.41
C ASN A 423 30.98 -4.22 22.01
N ARG A 424 30.11 -4.51 21.01
CA ARG A 424 30.48 -4.62 19.60
C ARG A 424 29.51 -3.79 18.76
N ARG A 425 29.99 -3.27 17.63
CA ARG A 425 29.11 -2.58 16.67
C ARG A 425 28.24 -3.61 15.93
N PRO A 426 26.96 -3.31 15.68
CA PRO A 426 26.02 -4.28 15.06
C PRO A 426 26.54 -4.87 13.74
N GLU A 427 27.22 -4.11 12.89
CA GLU A 427 27.76 -4.59 11.62
C GLU A 427 28.82 -5.68 11.75
N GLU A 428 29.45 -5.82 12.91
CA GLU A 428 30.47 -6.84 13.13
C GLU A 428 29.92 -8.27 13.10
N ILE A 429 28.59 -8.44 13.28
CA ILE A 429 27.93 -9.76 13.11
C ILE A 429 28.08 -10.33 11.69
N LEU A 430 28.36 -9.48 10.71
CA LEU A 430 28.56 -9.94 9.33
C LEU A 430 29.87 -10.71 9.13
N PHE A 431 30.80 -10.61 10.08
CA PHE A 431 32.10 -11.30 10.07
C PHE A 431 32.08 -12.62 10.84
N ASP A 432 31.02 -12.86 11.63
CA ASP A 432 30.80 -14.11 12.37
C ASP A 432 30.12 -15.18 11.43
#